data_96e23e53e503349dcc94eabfdf811a0c
#
_entry.id   96e23e53e503349dcc94eabfdf811a0c
#
_cell.length_a   1.000
_cell.length_b   1.000
_cell.length_c   1.000
_cell.angle_alpha   90.00
_cell.angle_beta   90.00
_cell.angle_gamma   90.00
#
_symmetry.space_group_name_H-M   'P 1'
#
loop_
_entity.id
_entity.type
_entity.pdbx_description
1 polymer ?
#
loop_
_entity_poly.entity_id
_entity_poly.type
_entity_poly.pdbx_seq_one_letter_code
_entity_poly.pdbx_strand_id
1 'polypeptide(L)'
;MGWEAWTTVSVVLLVLGLLAFTRAAPDLIFIGAVTLLITFGVLTPEQAVSGLSNEGVITVGRIEGYAAPRHERALVAGLIFAGMVLAAGMGWLTMLHAAMLAAGFMIICRCCPSAVARASVDWQVLLAIAASFAIGRAMETTGIANAFARTMLEVAGDNPWLALAGVYLLTNLCTELMSNNAAAVLMFPIGLATAATLNVSYMPFAIAIMFAASLGFSTPLGYQTHLMVYGPGGYRFTDFLRMGIPLDLLMGAIAVTLIPLFWPFVPG
;
A
#
# COMPACT_ATOMS: atom_id res chain seq x y z
N MET A 1 -24.20 8.91 -5.38
CA MET A 1 -22.79 9.08 -5.72
C MET A 1 -22.65 10.38 -6.50
N GLY A 2 -21.74 11.27 -6.09
CA GLY A 2 -21.46 12.51 -6.81
C GLY A 2 -20.70 12.22 -8.12
N TRP A 3 -20.60 13.20 -9.00
CA TRP A 3 -19.82 13.13 -10.24
C TRP A 3 -18.33 12.83 -9.99
N GLU A 4 -17.77 13.27 -8.84
CA GLU A 4 -16.40 13.00 -8.40
C GLU A 4 -16.13 11.49 -8.22
N ALA A 5 -17.12 10.76 -7.69
CA ALA A 5 -17.03 9.32 -7.51
C ALA A 5 -16.94 8.59 -8.86
N TRP A 6 -17.77 8.96 -9.83
CA TRP A 6 -17.72 8.37 -11.16
C TRP A 6 -16.41 8.70 -11.90
N THR A 7 -15.90 9.91 -11.74
CA THR A 7 -14.59 10.31 -12.30
C THR A 7 -13.48 9.45 -11.70
N THR A 8 -13.46 9.25 -10.39
CA THR A 8 -12.43 8.43 -9.73
C THR A 8 -12.49 6.97 -10.22
N VAL A 9 -13.69 6.37 -10.27
CA VAL A 9 -13.86 5.00 -10.81
C VAL A 9 -13.35 4.90 -12.24
N SER A 10 -13.70 5.85 -13.09
CA SER A 10 -13.25 5.86 -14.48
C SER A 10 -11.72 5.95 -14.61
N VAL A 11 -11.10 6.81 -13.82
CA VAL A 11 -9.64 6.96 -13.80
C VAL A 11 -8.96 5.69 -13.28
N VAL A 12 -9.47 5.07 -12.21
CA VAL A 12 -8.94 3.81 -11.68
C VAL A 12 -9.05 2.68 -12.72
N LEU A 13 -10.21 2.52 -13.36
CA LEU A 13 -10.39 1.51 -14.40
C LEU A 13 -9.46 1.75 -15.62
N LEU A 14 -9.28 3.01 -15.99
CA LEU A 14 -8.35 3.39 -17.05
C LEU A 14 -6.90 3.05 -16.69
N VAL A 15 -6.46 3.34 -15.45
CA VAL A 15 -5.13 2.97 -14.96
C VAL A 15 -4.94 1.46 -15.00
N LEU A 16 -5.87 0.68 -14.46
CA LEU A 16 -5.81 -0.78 -14.47
C LEU A 16 -5.78 -1.33 -15.90
N GLY A 17 -6.60 -0.77 -16.80
CA GLY A 17 -6.62 -1.15 -18.22
C GLY A 17 -5.28 -0.83 -18.90
N LEU A 18 -4.75 0.37 -18.70
CA LEU A 18 -3.46 0.75 -19.29
C LEU A 18 -2.31 -0.12 -18.76
N LEU A 19 -2.26 -0.42 -17.46
CA LEU A 19 -1.25 -1.30 -16.87
C LEU A 19 -1.37 -2.74 -17.38
N ALA A 20 -2.60 -3.25 -17.58
CA ALA A 20 -2.84 -4.61 -18.04
C ALA A 20 -2.55 -4.81 -19.54
N PHE A 21 -2.91 -3.83 -20.38
CA PHE A 21 -2.92 -4.00 -21.85
C PHE A 21 -1.82 -3.23 -22.57
N THR A 22 -1.09 -2.33 -21.88
CA THR A 22 -0.01 -1.56 -22.51
C THR A 22 1.35 -1.89 -21.90
N ARG A 23 2.43 -1.53 -22.62
CA ARG A 23 3.80 -1.59 -22.12
C ARG A 23 4.29 -0.20 -21.69
N ALA A 24 3.38 0.74 -21.48
CA ALA A 24 3.75 2.07 -21.00
C ALA A 24 4.36 1.98 -19.61
N ALA A 25 5.31 2.85 -19.34
CA ALA A 25 5.96 2.91 -18.04
C ALA A 25 4.94 3.28 -16.94
N PRO A 26 4.87 2.53 -15.83
CA PRO A 26 3.86 2.71 -14.79
C PRO A 26 3.81 4.12 -14.21
N ASP A 27 4.98 4.74 -14.05
CA ASP A 27 5.12 6.11 -13.57
C ASP A 27 4.35 7.13 -14.44
N LEU A 28 4.43 6.99 -15.77
CA LEU A 28 3.69 7.83 -16.70
C LEU A 28 2.17 7.64 -16.58
N ILE A 29 1.72 6.39 -16.42
CA ILE A 29 0.31 6.06 -16.24
C ILE A 29 -0.21 6.68 -14.95
N PHE A 30 0.53 6.53 -13.83
CA PHE A 30 0.13 7.08 -12.54
C PHE A 30 0.17 8.61 -12.50
N ILE A 31 1.23 9.23 -13.04
CA ILE A 31 1.30 10.69 -13.14
C ILE A 31 0.13 11.23 -13.96
N GLY A 32 -0.19 10.58 -15.09
CA GLY A 32 -1.34 10.93 -15.91
C GLY A 32 -2.66 10.83 -15.14
N ALA A 33 -2.87 9.76 -14.38
CA ALA A 33 -4.06 9.55 -13.56
C ALA A 33 -4.22 10.64 -12.49
N VAL A 34 -3.14 10.93 -11.74
CA VAL A 34 -3.15 11.99 -10.72
C VAL A 34 -3.41 13.36 -11.35
N THR A 35 -2.81 13.63 -12.51
CA THR A 35 -3.06 14.87 -13.26
C THR A 35 -4.53 15.01 -13.64
N LEU A 36 -5.17 13.93 -14.11
CA LEU A 36 -6.61 13.93 -14.41
C LEU A 36 -7.44 14.20 -13.17
N LEU A 37 -7.16 13.55 -12.05
CA LEU A 37 -7.90 13.74 -10.79
C LEU A 37 -7.76 15.17 -10.25
N ILE A 38 -6.59 15.80 -10.38
CA ILE A 38 -6.40 17.22 -10.05
C ILE A 38 -7.19 18.10 -11.02
N THR A 39 -7.10 17.85 -12.32
CA THR A 39 -7.76 18.66 -13.36
C THR A 39 -9.29 18.65 -13.19
N PHE A 40 -9.85 17.52 -12.81
CA PHE A 40 -11.28 17.40 -12.52
C PHE A 40 -11.64 17.86 -11.09
N GLY A 41 -10.71 18.40 -10.32
CA GLY A 41 -10.98 18.92 -8.97
C GLY A 41 -11.32 17.86 -7.92
N VAL A 42 -11.04 16.59 -8.19
CA VAL A 42 -11.23 15.48 -7.22
C VAL A 42 -10.16 15.50 -6.14
N LEU A 43 -8.93 15.92 -6.50
CA LEU A 43 -7.78 16.06 -5.59
C LEU A 43 -7.24 17.49 -5.60
N THR A 44 -6.85 18.00 -4.43
CA THR A 44 -6.00 19.19 -4.37
C THR A 44 -4.54 18.83 -4.65
N PRO A 45 -3.71 19.77 -5.14
CA PRO A 45 -2.27 19.54 -5.34
C PRO A 45 -1.56 19.04 -4.07
N GLU A 46 -1.93 19.57 -2.89
CA GLU A 46 -1.37 19.11 -1.61
C GLU A 46 -1.71 17.65 -1.32
N GLN A 47 -2.95 17.23 -1.58
CA GLN A 47 -3.38 15.84 -1.42
C GLN A 47 -2.65 14.91 -2.39
N ALA A 48 -2.46 15.34 -3.63
CA ALA A 48 -1.79 14.57 -4.66
C ALA A 48 -0.32 14.25 -4.30
N VAL A 49 0.40 15.20 -3.68
CA VAL A 49 1.80 15.01 -3.28
C VAL A 49 1.97 14.51 -1.84
N SER A 50 0.88 14.36 -1.08
CA SER A 50 0.95 13.86 0.30
C SER A 50 1.56 12.47 0.42
N GLY A 51 1.47 11.66 -0.66
CA GLY A 51 2.13 10.35 -0.74
C GLY A 51 3.65 10.40 -0.66
N LEU A 52 4.28 11.52 -1.09
CA LEU A 52 5.73 11.69 -0.98
C LEU A 52 6.23 11.85 0.46
N SER A 53 5.37 12.24 1.39
CA SER A 53 5.68 12.32 2.83
C SER A 53 5.49 11.00 3.57
N ASN A 54 5.09 9.93 2.89
CA ASN A 54 4.95 8.62 3.51
C ASN A 54 6.32 8.02 3.84
N GLU A 55 6.46 7.48 5.04
CA GLU A 55 7.73 6.93 5.54
C GLU A 55 8.31 5.82 4.65
N GLY A 56 7.44 5.02 4.00
CA GLY A 56 7.87 3.96 3.08
C GLY A 56 8.51 4.47 1.78
N VAL A 57 8.16 5.67 1.33
CA VAL A 57 8.67 6.26 0.09
C VAL A 57 10.13 6.69 0.21
N ILE A 58 10.54 7.13 1.40
CA ILE A 58 11.88 7.73 1.63
C ILE A 58 12.98 6.66 1.80
N THR A 59 12.62 5.40 2.09
CA THR A 59 13.56 4.31 2.31
C THR A 59 14.01 3.58 1.04
N VAL A 60 13.45 3.94 -0.12
CA VAL A 60 13.74 3.23 -1.39
C VAL A 60 14.95 3.82 -2.10
N GLY A 61 16.09 3.16 -1.98
CA GLY A 61 17.30 3.43 -2.78
C GLY A 61 17.61 2.28 -3.74
N ARG A 62 17.89 2.59 -5.01
CA ARG A 62 18.36 1.61 -6.00
C ARG A 62 19.88 1.57 -6.03
N ILE A 63 20.42 0.36 -5.97
CA ILE A 63 21.88 0.15 -6.22
C ILE A 63 22.03 -0.13 -7.72
N GLU A 64 22.20 0.89 -8.55
CA GLU A 64 22.69 0.75 -9.91
C GLU A 64 24.17 1.14 -10.00
N GLY A 65 24.97 0.20 -10.47
CA GLY A 65 26.39 0.36 -10.69
C GLY A 65 27.23 -0.13 -9.51
N TYR A 66 27.87 -1.26 -9.69
CA TYR A 66 28.88 -1.78 -8.80
C TYR A 66 30.05 -0.77 -8.71
N ALA A 67 30.00 0.12 -7.75
CA ALA A 67 31.17 0.87 -7.32
C ALA A 67 32.00 -0.08 -6.44
N ALA A 68 33.25 -0.27 -6.79
CA ALA A 68 34.16 -1.11 -6.00
C ALA A 68 34.05 -0.76 -4.50
N PRO A 69 33.84 -1.76 -3.61
CA PRO A 69 33.64 -1.50 -2.19
C PRO A 69 34.84 -0.75 -1.63
N ARG A 70 34.63 0.44 -1.07
CA ARG A 70 35.65 1.20 -0.36
C ARG A 70 35.77 0.63 1.05
N HIS A 71 36.58 -0.43 1.19
CA HIS A 71 36.81 -1.10 2.47
C HIS A 71 37.34 -0.15 3.56
N GLU A 72 38.06 0.90 3.16
CA GLU A 72 38.65 1.89 4.07
C GLU A 72 37.64 2.58 4.98
N ARG A 73 36.36 2.67 4.58
CA ARG A 73 35.28 3.32 5.35
C ARG A 73 34.15 2.39 5.76
N ALA A 74 34.32 1.08 5.55
CA ALA A 74 33.32 0.08 5.88
C ALA A 74 32.96 0.10 7.37
N LEU A 75 33.94 0.30 8.25
CA LEU A 75 33.73 0.38 9.69
C LEU A 75 32.89 1.63 10.07
N VAL A 76 33.18 2.79 9.46
CA VAL A 76 32.42 4.02 9.70
C VAL A 76 30.98 3.86 9.21
N ALA A 77 30.78 3.29 8.01
CA ALA A 77 29.45 3.02 7.47
C ALA A 77 28.68 2.02 8.34
N GLY A 78 29.36 0.97 8.83
CA GLY A 78 28.78 0.00 9.75
C GLY A 78 28.34 0.61 11.09
N LEU A 79 29.17 1.52 11.67
CA LEU A 79 28.81 2.23 12.89
C LEU A 79 27.62 3.17 12.69
N ILE A 80 27.54 3.91 11.57
CA ILE A 80 26.40 4.76 11.24
C ILE A 80 25.14 3.91 11.11
N PHE A 81 25.21 2.79 10.40
CA PHE A 81 24.08 1.88 10.23
C PHE A 81 23.64 1.25 11.55
N ALA A 82 24.57 0.76 12.36
CA ALA A 82 24.25 0.23 13.68
C ALA A 82 23.63 1.29 14.60
N GLY A 83 24.14 2.52 14.58
CA GLY A 83 23.57 3.66 15.31
C GLY A 83 22.14 3.97 14.87
N MET A 84 21.84 3.92 13.56
CA MET A 84 20.49 4.09 13.01
C MET A 84 19.54 3.02 13.55
N VAL A 85 19.95 1.74 13.47
CA VAL A 85 19.12 0.61 13.92
C VAL A 85 18.85 0.70 15.42
N LEU A 86 19.89 1.04 16.21
CA LEU A 86 19.75 1.20 17.66
C LEU A 86 18.82 2.39 18.00
N ALA A 87 19.02 3.55 17.39
CA ALA A 87 18.22 4.73 17.68
C ALA A 87 16.72 4.53 17.31
N ALA A 88 16.46 3.85 16.18
CA ALA A 88 15.10 3.50 15.78
C ALA A 88 14.52 2.38 16.68
N GLY A 89 15.31 1.35 16.99
CA GLY A 89 14.86 0.21 17.80
C GLY A 89 14.58 0.58 19.26
N MET A 90 15.34 1.54 19.83
CA MET A 90 15.11 2.08 21.18
C MET A 90 13.99 3.14 21.23
N GLY A 91 13.40 3.49 20.07
CA GLY A 91 12.32 4.47 19.99
C GLY A 91 12.75 5.93 20.20
N TRP A 92 14.06 6.22 20.17
CA TRP A 92 14.56 7.59 20.32
C TRP A 92 14.25 8.46 19.11
N LEU A 93 14.23 7.83 17.94
CA LEU A 93 13.90 8.48 16.66
C LEU A 93 12.92 7.59 15.89
N THR A 94 12.05 8.21 15.10
CA THR A 94 11.28 7.42 14.13
C THR A 94 12.23 6.86 13.08
N MET A 95 11.87 5.74 12.46
CA MET A 95 12.67 5.08 11.41
C MET A 95 13.06 6.06 10.30
N LEU A 96 12.15 6.95 9.93
CA LEU A 96 12.37 7.99 8.92
C LEU A 96 13.50 8.96 9.34
N HIS A 97 13.42 9.53 10.55
CA HIS A 97 14.42 10.47 11.03
C HIS A 97 15.79 9.78 11.17
N ALA A 98 15.81 8.55 11.70
CA ALA A 98 17.05 7.78 11.84
C ALA A 98 17.68 7.48 10.48
N ALA A 99 16.89 7.07 9.48
CA ALA A 99 17.38 6.79 8.12
C ALA A 99 17.91 8.04 7.42
N MET A 100 17.20 9.18 7.53
CA MET A 100 17.62 10.46 6.94
C MET A 100 18.94 10.95 7.55
N LEU A 101 19.08 10.87 8.88
CA LEU A 101 20.33 11.22 9.56
C LEU A 101 21.47 10.30 9.17
N ALA A 102 21.24 8.98 9.11
CA ALA A 102 22.25 8.01 8.68
C ALA A 102 22.71 8.29 7.23
N ALA A 103 21.78 8.54 6.32
CA ALA A 103 22.09 8.90 4.93
C ALA A 103 22.92 10.20 4.87
N GLY A 104 22.54 11.21 5.64
CA GLY A 104 23.29 12.46 5.76
C GLY A 104 24.72 12.24 6.29
N PHE A 105 24.89 11.47 7.36
CA PHE A 105 26.18 11.13 7.92
C PHE A 105 27.05 10.31 6.94
N MET A 106 26.47 9.37 6.21
CA MET A 106 27.21 8.62 5.19
C MET A 106 27.79 9.51 4.09
N ILE A 107 27.04 10.55 3.68
CA ILE A 107 27.52 11.53 2.70
C ILE A 107 28.60 12.43 3.31
N ILE A 108 28.38 12.97 4.50
CA ILE A 108 29.31 13.86 5.22
C ILE A 108 30.64 13.13 5.49
N CYS A 109 30.58 11.90 5.98
CA CYS A 109 31.74 11.05 6.22
C CYS A 109 32.38 10.53 4.92
N ARG A 110 31.85 10.91 3.75
CA ARG A 110 32.31 10.48 2.43
C ARG A 110 32.35 8.93 2.27
N CYS A 111 31.49 8.21 2.99
CA CYS A 111 31.27 6.78 2.76
C CYS A 111 30.62 6.54 1.39
N CYS A 112 29.76 7.48 0.96
CA CYS A 112 29.13 7.48 -0.35
C CYS A 112 29.30 8.88 -0.99
N PRO A 113 29.76 8.96 -2.25
CA PRO A 113 29.78 10.23 -3.00
C PRO A 113 28.35 10.74 -3.22
N SER A 114 28.13 12.05 -3.06
CA SER A 114 26.80 12.65 -3.21
C SER A 114 26.18 12.44 -4.60
N ALA A 115 27.00 12.31 -5.63
CA ALA A 115 26.54 12.01 -7.00
C ALA A 115 25.97 10.59 -7.09
N VAL A 116 26.64 9.62 -6.47
CA VAL A 116 26.18 8.21 -6.41
C VAL A 116 24.92 8.11 -5.56
N ALA A 117 24.86 8.79 -4.41
CA ALA A 117 23.68 8.81 -3.55
C ALA A 117 22.45 9.37 -4.29
N ARG A 118 22.60 10.44 -5.09
CA ARG A 118 21.50 10.98 -5.90
C ARG A 118 21.09 10.08 -7.06
N ALA A 119 22.07 9.45 -7.72
CA ALA A 119 21.80 8.50 -8.81
C ALA A 119 21.17 7.20 -8.32
N SER A 120 21.34 6.85 -7.04
CA SER A 120 20.73 5.66 -6.41
C SER A 120 19.24 5.84 -6.06
N VAL A 121 18.70 7.04 -6.18
CA VAL A 121 17.26 7.28 -5.95
C VAL A 121 16.48 6.88 -7.20
N ASP A 122 15.64 5.86 -7.07
CA ASP A 122 14.73 5.46 -8.14
C ASP A 122 13.48 6.37 -8.12
N TRP A 123 13.56 7.47 -8.86
CA TRP A 123 12.47 8.45 -8.97
C TRP A 123 11.20 7.84 -9.55
N GLN A 124 11.32 6.86 -10.44
CA GLN A 124 10.18 6.19 -11.05
C GLN A 124 9.36 5.46 -9.99
N VAL A 125 10.02 4.69 -9.12
CA VAL A 125 9.36 3.99 -8.01
C VAL A 125 8.76 4.98 -7.02
N LEU A 126 9.48 6.04 -6.64
CA LEU A 126 8.98 7.06 -5.71
C LEU A 126 7.71 7.74 -6.24
N LEU A 127 7.72 8.15 -7.51
CA LEU A 127 6.57 8.80 -8.13
C LEU A 127 5.38 7.83 -8.26
N ALA A 128 5.62 6.57 -8.62
CA ALA A 128 4.58 5.56 -8.70
C ALA A 128 3.92 5.32 -7.33
N ILE A 129 4.72 5.19 -6.25
CA ILE A 129 4.19 5.06 -4.89
C ILE A 129 3.37 6.29 -4.49
N ALA A 130 3.92 7.50 -4.68
CA ALA A 130 3.22 8.73 -4.33
C ALA A 130 1.88 8.87 -5.07
N ALA A 131 1.87 8.56 -6.36
CA ALA A 131 0.65 8.61 -7.17
C ALA A 131 -0.39 7.55 -6.72
N SER A 132 0.05 6.33 -6.34
CA SER A 132 -0.87 5.31 -5.82
C SER A 132 -1.54 5.73 -4.52
N PHE A 133 -0.83 6.40 -3.60
CA PHE A 133 -1.43 6.99 -2.40
C PHE A 133 -2.45 8.09 -2.72
N ALA A 134 -2.17 8.93 -3.72
CA ALA A 134 -3.12 9.97 -4.14
C ALA A 134 -4.42 9.35 -4.69
N ILE A 135 -4.34 8.29 -5.48
CA ILE A 135 -5.50 7.54 -5.99
C ILE A 135 -6.28 6.91 -4.83
N GLY A 136 -5.60 6.26 -3.88
CA GLY A 136 -6.22 5.71 -2.68
C GLY A 136 -6.97 6.79 -1.88
N ARG A 137 -6.37 7.96 -1.72
CA ARG A 137 -7.01 9.10 -1.05
C ARG A 137 -8.25 9.61 -1.78
N ALA A 138 -8.23 9.61 -3.11
CA ALA A 138 -9.41 9.96 -3.90
C ALA A 138 -10.57 8.99 -3.67
N MET A 139 -10.29 7.68 -3.60
CA MET A 139 -11.31 6.66 -3.29
C MET A 139 -11.92 6.84 -1.90
N GLU A 140 -11.11 7.23 -0.90
CA GLU A 140 -11.61 7.57 0.43
C GLU A 140 -12.49 8.82 0.40
N THR A 141 -11.99 9.92 -0.17
CA THR A 141 -12.68 11.22 -0.14
C THR A 141 -13.98 11.21 -0.94
N THR A 142 -14.06 10.44 -2.02
CA THR A 142 -15.27 10.28 -2.83
C THR A 142 -16.28 9.30 -2.24
N GLY A 143 -15.91 8.54 -1.19
CA GLY A 143 -16.77 7.56 -0.54
C GLY A 143 -17.07 6.31 -1.38
N ILE A 144 -16.38 6.10 -2.49
CA ILE A 144 -16.55 4.94 -3.37
C ILE A 144 -16.30 3.64 -2.59
N ALA A 145 -15.22 3.59 -1.80
CA ALA A 145 -14.91 2.42 -1.01
C ALA A 145 -16.04 2.06 -0.02
N ASN A 146 -16.66 3.06 0.64
CA ASN A 146 -17.80 2.86 1.51
C ASN A 146 -19.06 2.36 0.76
N ALA A 147 -19.28 2.82 -0.47
CA ALA A 147 -20.42 2.38 -1.27
C ALA A 147 -20.29 0.90 -1.65
N PHE A 148 -19.10 0.49 -2.08
CA PHE A 148 -18.81 -0.93 -2.35
C PHE A 148 -18.99 -1.81 -1.12
N ALA A 149 -18.50 -1.35 0.06
CA ALA A 149 -18.65 -2.04 1.32
C ALA A 149 -20.11 -2.37 1.64
N ARG A 150 -20.97 -1.36 1.59
CA ARG A 150 -22.40 -1.52 1.91
C ARG A 150 -23.08 -2.49 0.98
N THR A 151 -22.86 -2.40 -0.33
CA THR A 151 -23.47 -3.30 -1.31
C THR A 151 -23.06 -4.76 -1.08
N MET A 152 -21.78 -5.01 -0.74
CA MET A 152 -21.34 -6.38 -0.43
C MET A 152 -22.00 -6.96 0.82
N LEU A 153 -22.19 -6.14 1.87
CA LEU A 153 -22.83 -6.59 3.10
C LEU A 153 -24.33 -6.82 2.93
N GLU A 154 -25.01 -6.05 2.07
CA GLU A 154 -26.42 -6.30 1.72
C GLU A 154 -26.62 -7.69 1.09
N VAL A 155 -25.61 -8.20 0.38
CA VAL A 155 -25.63 -9.54 -0.24
C VAL A 155 -25.37 -10.67 0.76
N ALA A 156 -24.60 -10.42 1.84
CA ALA A 156 -24.21 -11.43 2.83
C ALA A 156 -25.38 -11.91 3.72
N GLY A 157 -26.42 -11.11 3.88
CA GLY A 157 -27.57 -11.42 4.76
C GLY A 157 -27.15 -11.66 6.21
N ASP A 158 -27.91 -12.55 6.92
CA ASP A 158 -27.71 -12.84 8.35
C ASP A 158 -26.62 -13.90 8.63
N ASN A 159 -25.89 -14.37 7.62
CA ASN A 159 -24.87 -15.39 7.81
C ASN A 159 -23.52 -14.78 8.19
N PRO A 160 -22.99 -14.99 9.43
CA PRO A 160 -21.76 -14.37 9.90
C PRO A 160 -20.52 -14.83 9.11
N TRP A 161 -20.52 -16.03 8.56
CA TRP A 161 -19.42 -16.52 7.72
C TRP A 161 -19.36 -15.81 6.38
N LEU A 162 -20.51 -15.61 5.74
CA LEU A 162 -20.61 -14.86 4.48
C LEU A 162 -20.28 -13.39 4.69
N ALA A 163 -20.74 -12.80 5.80
CA ALA A 163 -20.41 -11.43 6.17
C ALA A 163 -18.90 -11.27 6.42
N LEU A 164 -18.27 -12.21 7.13
CA LEU A 164 -16.82 -12.22 7.34
C LEU A 164 -16.05 -12.34 6.02
N ALA A 165 -16.48 -13.26 5.15
CA ALA A 165 -15.90 -13.41 3.82
C ALA A 165 -16.05 -12.15 2.97
N GLY A 166 -17.22 -11.52 3.02
CA GLY A 166 -17.50 -10.24 2.34
C GLY A 166 -16.60 -9.11 2.83
N VAL A 167 -16.48 -8.95 4.16
CA VAL A 167 -15.60 -7.95 4.77
C VAL A 167 -14.14 -8.22 4.41
N TYR A 168 -13.69 -9.49 4.45
CA TYR A 168 -12.34 -9.87 4.04
C TYR A 168 -12.07 -9.52 2.59
N LEU A 169 -12.90 -9.99 1.67
CA LEU A 169 -12.73 -9.75 0.22
C LEU A 169 -12.74 -8.27 -0.11
N LEU A 170 -13.63 -7.52 0.52
CA LEU A 170 -13.73 -6.09 0.28
C LEU A 170 -12.51 -5.33 0.82
N THR A 171 -12.03 -5.71 2.02
CA THR A 171 -10.80 -5.14 2.58
C THR A 171 -9.61 -5.45 1.68
N ASN A 172 -9.50 -6.68 1.18
CA ASN A 172 -8.46 -7.10 0.26
C ASN A 172 -8.55 -6.33 -1.07
N LEU A 173 -9.75 -6.12 -1.61
CA LEU A 173 -9.94 -5.32 -2.81
C LEU A 173 -9.58 -3.84 -2.60
N CYS A 174 -9.92 -3.29 -1.43
CA CYS A 174 -9.53 -1.92 -1.07
C CYS A 174 -8.01 -1.76 -0.96
N THR A 175 -7.33 -2.71 -0.34
CA THR A 175 -5.86 -2.63 -0.17
C THR A 175 -5.10 -2.78 -1.49
N GLU A 176 -5.69 -3.41 -2.50
CA GLU A 176 -5.12 -3.46 -3.86
C GLU A 176 -5.11 -2.08 -4.56
N LEU A 177 -5.92 -1.13 -4.09
CA LEU A 177 -6.12 0.18 -4.71
C LEU A 177 -5.67 1.35 -3.82
N MET A 178 -5.49 1.10 -2.51
CA MET A 178 -5.07 2.12 -1.54
C MET A 178 -4.06 1.53 -0.56
N SER A 179 -3.50 2.35 0.34
CA SER A 179 -2.56 1.85 1.34
C SER A 179 -3.24 0.89 2.34
N ASN A 180 -2.47 -0.08 2.87
CA ASN A 180 -2.94 -1.04 3.87
C ASN A 180 -3.59 -0.35 5.08
N ASN A 181 -2.97 0.73 5.57
CA ASN A 181 -3.50 1.51 6.69
C ASN A 181 -4.84 2.16 6.35
N ALA A 182 -4.97 2.73 5.14
CA ALA A 182 -6.19 3.35 4.69
C ALA A 182 -7.32 2.32 4.54
N ALA A 183 -7.03 1.16 3.95
CA ALA A 183 -7.98 0.06 3.82
C ALA A 183 -8.46 -0.43 5.20
N ALA A 184 -7.53 -0.63 6.15
CA ALA A 184 -7.87 -1.06 7.50
C ALA A 184 -8.74 -0.02 8.23
N VAL A 185 -8.36 1.26 8.22
CA VAL A 185 -9.11 2.34 8.88
C VAL A 185 -10.51 2.51 8.28
N LEU A 186 -10.63 2.39 6.95
CA LEU A 186 -11.92 2.49 6.25
C LEU A 186 -12.84 1.33 6.60
N MET A 187 -12.31 0.10 6.62
CA MET A 187 -13.10 -1.11 6.79
C MET A 187 -13.41 -1.45 8.24
N PHE A 188 -12.62 -0.95 9.19
CA PHE A 188 -12.81 -1.26 10.61
C PHE A 188 -14.19 -0.84 11.15
N PRO A 189 -14.68 0.40 10.94
CA PRO A 189 -16.04 0.79 11.36
C PRO A 189 -17.13 -0.07 10.69
N ILE A 190 -16.91 -0.48 9.43
CA ILE A 190 -17.85 -1.33 8.69
C ILE A 190 -17.90 -2.72 9.29
N GLY A 191 -16.73 -3.29 9.63
CA GLY A 191 -16.65 -4.57 10.31
C GLY A 191 -17.32 -4.56 11.68
N LEU A 192 -17.13 -3.48 12.47
CA LEU A 192 -17.81 -3.30 13.75
C LEU A 192 -19.33 -3.21 13.60
N ALA A 193 -19.81 -2.40 12.65
CA ALA A 193 -21.24 -2.25 12.36
C ALA A 193 -21.86 -3.57 11.89
N THR A 194 -21.15 -4.33 11.06
CA THR A 194 -21.58 -5.65 10.61
C THR A 194 -21.72 -6.63 11.78
N ALA A 195 -20.72 -6.70 12.64
CA ALA A 195 -20.77 -7.56 13.83
C ALA A 195 -21.92 -7.18 14.77
N ALA A 196 -22.15 -5.88 14.98
CA ALA A 196 -23.25 -5.36 15.78
C ALA A 196 -24.62 -5.71 15.18
N THR A 197 -24.77 -5.59 13.85
CA THR A 197 -26.01 -5.92 13.15
C THR A 197 -26.35 -7.39 13.23
N LEU A 198 -25.34 -8.25 13.12
CA LEU A 198 -25.46 -9.71 13.24
C LEU A 198 -25.52 -10.20 14.70
N ASN A 199 -25.35 -9.28 15.67
CA ASN A 199 -25.29 -9.62 17.10
C ASN A 199 -24.23 -10.71 17.42
N VAL A 200 -23.04 -10.56 16.81
CA VAL A 200 -21.89 -11.47 17.00
C VAL A 200 -20.66 -10.69 17.49
N SER A 201 -19.65 -11.43 17.95
CA SER A 201 -18.37 -10.84 18.35
C SER A 201 -17.72 -10.08 17.19
N TYR A 202 -17.22 -8.89 17.47
CA TYR A 202 -16.48 -8.07 16.47
C TYR A 202 -15.06 -8.58 16.21
N MET A 203 -14.51 -9.41 17.12
CA MET A 203 -13.11 -9.84 17.05
C MET A 203 -12.74 -10.55 15.75
N PRO A 204 -13.53 -11.52 15.24
CA PRO A 204 -13.25 -12.15 13.96
C PRO A 204 -13.15 -11.15 12.81
N PHE A 205 -14.02 -10.13 12.80
CA PHE A 205 -14.02 -9.08 11.76
C PHE A 205 -12.79 -8.19 11.86
N ALA A 206 -12.40 -7.79 13.07
CA ALA A 206 -11.20 -6.99 13.30
C ALA A 206 -9.95 -7.73 12.82
N ILE A 207 -9.80 -9.00 13.18
CA ILE A 207 -8.67 -9.84 12.76
C ILE A 207 -8.69 -10.05 11.24
N ALA A 208 -9.86 -10.31 10.64
CA ALA A 208 -9.99 -10.47 9.19
C ALA A 208 -9.58 -9.21 8.43
N ILE A 209 -9.95 -8.03 8.91
CA ILE A 209 -9.55 -6.74 8.33
C ILE A 209 -8.03 -6.55 8.41
N MET A 210 -7.42 -6.87 9.56
CA MET A 210 -5.97 -6.75 9.73
C MET A 210 -5.21 -7.65 8.73
N PHE A 211 -5.64 -8.90 8.58
CA PHE A 211 -5.04 -9.82 7.61
C PHE A 211 -5.28 -9.36 6.18
N ALA A 212 -6.54 -9.09 5.82
CA ALA A 212 -6.90 -8.72 4.46
C ALA A 212 -6.22 -7.43 4.00
N ALA A 213 -6.10 -6.43 4.88
CA ALA A 213 -5.43 -5.18 4.57
C ALA A 213 -3.92 -5.36 4.32
N SER A 214 -3.31 -6.42 4.86
CA SER A 214 -1.88 -6.68 4.74
C SER A 214 -1.53 -7.75 3.70
N LEU A 215 -2.51 -8.43 3.14
CA LEU A 215 -2.35 -9.58 2.23
C LEU A 215 -2.90 -9.22 0.83
N GLY A 216 -2.45 -8.12 0.25
CA GLY A 216 -2.76 -7.74 -1.13
C GLY A 216 -1.62 -8.15 -2.06
N PHE A 217 -1.85 -9.12 -2.95
CA PHE A 217 -0.83 -9.66 -3.86
C PHE A 217 -1.18 -9.50 -5.34
N SER A 218 -2.42 -9.13 -5.65
CA SER A 218 -2.94 -9.12 -7.02
C SER A 218 -2.45 -7.93 -7.83
N THR A 219 -2.08 -6.82 -7.17
CA THR A 219 -1.56 -5.64 -7.87
C THR A 219 -0.23 -5.15 -7.31
N PRO A 220 0.60 -4.51 -8.13
CA PRO A 220 1.79 -3.84 -7.61
C PRO A 220 1.47 -2.58 -6.81
N LEU A 221 0.22 -2.12 -6.79
CA LEU A 221 -0.22 -0.88 -6.12
C LEU A 221 -0.50 -1.09 -4.64
N GLY A 222 -1.03 -2.27 -4.27
CA GLY A 222 -1.50 -2.58 -2.92
C GLY A 222 -0.40 -2.53 -1.88
N TYR A 223 0.85 -2.78 -2.26
CA TYR A 223 1.97 -2.81 -1.32
C TYR A 223 3.22 -2.14 -1.89
N GLN A 224 3.85 -1.28 -1.09
CA GLN A 224 5.03 -0.50 -1.51
C GLN A 224 6.19 -1.38 -1.99
N THR A 225 6.40 -2.53 -1.35
CA THR A 225 7.46 -3.47 -1.73
C THR A 225 7.24 -4.08 -3.10
N HIS A 226 5.98 -4.25 -3.54
CA HIS A 226 5.65 -4.72 -4.89
C HIS A 226 6.09 -3.69 -5.94
N LEU A 227 5.85 -2.41 -5.70
CA LEU A 227 6.33 -1.34 -6.57
C LEU A 227 7.85 -1.28 -6.62
N MET A 228 8.55 -1.56 -5.50
CA MET A 228 10.01 -1.59 -5.46
C MET A 228 10.62 -2.67 -6.35
N VAL A 229 9.98 -3.82 -6.49
CA VAL A 229 10.48 -4.92 -7.31
C VAL A 229 9.91 -4.89 -8.73
N TYR A 230 8.83 -4.14 -8.97
CA TYR A 230 8.12 -4.10 -10.24
C TYR A 230 9.03 -3.66 -11.40
N GLY A 231 9.69 -2.51 -11.26
CA GLY A 231 10.61 -1.99 -12.28
C GLY A 231 11.90 -2.79 -12.40
N PRO A 232 12.71 -2.91 -11.32
CA PRO A 232 13.98 -3.62 -11.35
C PRO A 232 13.87 -5.09 -11.70
N GLY A 233 12.78 -5.75 -11.33
CA GLY A 233 12.54 -7.17 -11.61
C GLY A 233 12.03 -7.44 -13.03
N GLY A 234 11.72 -6.40 -13.81
CA GLY A 234 11.17 -6.54 -15.15
C GLY A 234 9.77 -7.20 -15.17
N TYR A 235 9.06 -7.18 -14.04
CA TYR A 235 7.72 -7.75 -13.93
C TYR A 235 6.71 -6.94 -14.74
N ARG A 236 5.66 -7.63 -15.20
CA ARG A 236 4.48 -7.02 -15.81
C ARG A 236 3.34 -7.01 -14.81
N PHE A 237 2.40 -6.11 -14.98
CA PHE A 237 1.19 -6.08 -14.18
C PHE A 237 0.45 -7.42 -14.19
N THR A 238 0.40 -8.07 -15.37
CA THR A 238 -0.21 -9.39 -15.54
C THR A 238 0.45 -10.51 -14.74
N ASP A 239 1.74 -10.37 -14.40
CA ASP A 239 2.44 -11.36 -13.59
C ASP A 239 1.94 -11.31 -12.14
N PHE A 240 1.69 -10.11 -11.62
CA PHE A 240 1.05 -9.91 -10.31
C PHE A 240 -0.36 -10.49 -10.31
N LEU A 241 -1.19 -10.19 -11.29
CA LEU A 241 -2.53 -10.77 -11.38
C LEU A 241 -2.50 -12.31 -11.42
N ARG A 242 -1.61 -12.87 -12.23
CA ARG A 242 -1.53 -14.33 -12.45
C ARG A 242 -1.12 -15.08 -11.18
N MET A 243 -0.21 -14.53 -10.41
CA MET A 243 0.28 -15.14 -9.16
C MET A 243 -0.51 -14.65 -7.94
N GLY A 244 -0.89 -13.39 -7.92
CA GLY A 244 -1.55 -12.74 -6.79
C GLY A 244 -2.99 -13.21 -6.60
N ILE A 245 -3.83 -13.25 -7.64
CA ILE A 245 -5.23 -13.68 -7.51
C ILE A 245 -5.36 -15.08 -6.86
N PRO A 246 -4.64 -16.13 -7.33
CA PRO A 246 -4.69 -17.42 -6.65
C PRO A 246 -4.22 -17.36 -5.19
N LEU A 247 -3.21 -16.54 -4.89
CA LEU A 247 -2.67 -16.38 -3.55
C LEU A 247 -3.66 -15.63 -2.65
N ASP A 248 -4.27 -14.55 -3.12
CA ASP A 248 -5.30 -13.80 -2.39
C ASP A 248 -6.51 -14.69 -2.06
N LEU A 249 -6.96 -15.49 -3.03
CA LEU A 249 -8.07 -16.43 -2.81
C LEU A 249 -7.69 -17.54 -1.81
N LEU A 250 -6.47 -18.06 -1.90
CA LEU A 250 -5.99 -19.09 -0.96
C LEU A 250 -5.89 -18.52 0.45
N MET A 251 -5.26 -17.34 0.60
CA MET A 251 -5.12 -16.69 1.90
C MET A 251 -6.48 -16.27 2.47
N GLY A 252 -7.40 -15.82 1.61
CA GLY A 252 -8.77 -15.50 1.99
C GLY A 252 -9.52 -16.73 2.49
N ALA A 253 -9.43 -17.86 1.79
CA ALA A 253 -10.04 -19.10 2.21
C ALA A 253 -9.48 -19.59 3.56
N ILE A 254 -8.16 -19.52 3.75
CA ILE A 254 -7.50 -19.86 5.01
C ILE A 254 -7.96 -18.90 6.12
N ALA A 255 -7.93 -17.60 5.89
CA ALA A 255 -8.31 -16.60 6.89
C ALA A 255 -9.77 -16.77 7.32
N VAL A 256 -10.70 -16.82 6.37
CA VAL A 256 -12.14 -16.95 6.65
C VAL A 256 -12.44 -18.24 7.42
N THR A 257 -11.73 -19.34 7.12
CA THR A 257 -11.95 -20.63 7.82
C THR A 257 -11.28 -20.68 9.19
N LEU A 258 -10.05 -20.17 9.33
CA LEU A 258 -9.30 -20.30 10.57
C LEU A 258 -9.65 -19.21 11.60
N ILE A 259 -9.91 -17.97 11.19
CA ILE A 259 -10.17 -16.87 12.12
C ILE A 259 -11.31 -17.21 13.10
N PRO A 260 -12.50 -17.69 12.67
CA PRO A 260 -13.58 -17.99 13.58
C PRO A 260 -13.33 -19.21 14.49
N LEU A 261 -12.35 -20.05 14.17
CA LEU A 261 -11.94 -21.16 15.05
C LEU A 261 -11.17 -20.66 16.28
N PHE A 262 -10.34 -19.62 16.10
CA PHE A 262 -9.58 -19.02 17.20
C PHE A 262 -10.33 -17.87 17.88
N TRP A 263 -11.14 -17.15 17.14
CA TRP A 263 -11.99 -16.06 17.61
C TRP A 263 -13.45 -16.34 17.21
N PRO A 264 -14.22 -17.08 18.03
CA PRO A 264 -15.60 -17.45 17.71
C PRO A 264 -16.52 -16.24 17.55
N PHE A 265 -17.59 -16.41 16.76
CA PHE A 265 -18.64 -15.40 16.60
C PHE A 265 -19.52 -15.22 17.84
N VAL A 266 -19.38 -16.07 18.86
CA VAL A 266 -20.17 -15.98 20.10
C VAL A 266 -19.83 -14.67 20.80
N PRO A 267 -20.84 -13.84 21.16
CA PRO A 267 -20.59 -12.64 21.97
C PRO A 267 -19.96 -13.05 23.30
N GLY A 268 -18.80 -12.43 23.63
CA GLY A 268 -18.12 -12.70 24.90
C GLY A 268 -18.82 -12.00 26.05
#